data_78ea778d66cb7b2bdc212493efb7d3de
#
_entry.id   78ea778d66cb7b2bdc212493efb7d3de
#
_cell.length_a   1.000
_cell.length_b   1.000
_cell.length_c   1.000
_cell.angle_alpha   90.00
_cell.angle_beta   90.00
_cell.angle_gamma   90.00
#
_symmetry.space_group_name_H-M   'P 1'
#
loop_
_entity.id
_entity.type
_entity.pdbx_description
1 polymer ?
#
loop_
_entity_poly.entity_id
_entity_poly.type
_entity_poly.pdbx_seq_one_letter_code
_entity_poly.pdbx_strand_id
1 'polypeptide(L)'
;MLEQANLLEVLFPEIHALIGKTQPEYFHPEGDAFEHTMEIVDLIAGMTSDLAVRFAGLVHDIGKGATPLEMLPHHYGHERIGENILLKWNERMTLPKKWLQGGLFVIKEHMRAGRLKKISKIVDLLLDVEKNPLGFEGFNCVILADSKGLPYYLADYKSYLKKLHDVSIKDCPKDIKGKKIGDWIRQQRIKVFSQEIE
;
A
#
# COMPACT_ATOMS: atom_id res chain seq x y z
N MET A 1 -7.52 -10.55 -23.24
CA MET A 1 -7.52 -9.81 -24.55
C MET A 1 -6.15 -9.23 -24.90
N LEU A 2 -5.54 -8.34 -24.08
CA LEU A 2 -4.21 -7.77 -24.43
C LEU A 2 -3.10 -8.83 -24.48
N GLU A 3 -3.11 -9.78 -23.55
CA GLU A 3 -2.18 -10.92 -23.53
C GLU A 3 -2.36 -11.80 -24.79
N GLN A 4 -3.60 -12.21 -25.08
CA GLN A 4 -3.91 -13.04 -26.25
C GLN A 4 -3.55 -12.39 -27.59
N ALA A 5 -3.52 -11.06 -27.62
CA ALA A 5 -3.11 -10.29 -28.80
C ALA A 5 -1.58 -9.96 -28.82
N ASN A 6 -0.79 -10.49 -27.87
CA ASN A 6 0.62 -10.16 -27.66
C ASN A 6 0.90 -8.63 -27.49
N LEU A 7 -0.11 -7.88 -27.05
CA LEU A 7 0.01 -6.43 -26.83
C LEU A 7 0.44 -6.07 -25.40
N LEU A 8 0.24 -6.99 -24.46
CA LEU A 8 0.57 -6.74 -23.05
C LEU A 8 2.07 -6.49 -22.88
N GLU A 9 2.92 -7.32 -23.49
CA GLU A 9 4.38 -7.17 -23.45
C GLU A 9 4.87 -5.85 -24.03
N VAL A 10 4.22 -5.39 -25.12
CA VAL A 10 4.62 -4.15 -25.82
C VAL A 10 4.15 -2.90 -25.07
N LEU A 11 2.91 -2.90 -24.56
CA LEU A 11 2.29 -1.72 -23.97
C LEU A 11 2.60 -1.60 -22.47
N PHE A 12 2.60 -2.73 -21.76
CA PHE A 12 2.74 -2.83 -20.31
C PHE A 12 3.73 -3.95 -19.92
N PRO A 13 5.01 -3.85 -20.35
CA PRO A 13 6.03 -4.88 -20.09
C PRO A 13 6.20 -5.16 -18.60
N GLU A 14 5.93 -4.17 -17.74
CA GLU A 14 6.02 -4.31 -16.29
C GLU A 14 4.95 -5.27 -15.74
N ILE A 15 3.76 -5.28 -16.33
CA ILE A 15 2.67 -6.19 -15.96
C ILE A 15 2.91 -7.57 -16.62
N HIS A 16 3.34 -7.59 -17.88
CA HIS A 16 3.69 -8.83 -18.58
C HIS A 16 4.77 -9.63 -17.83
N ALA A 17 5.74 -8.94 -17.21
CA ALA A 17 6.81 -9.56 -16.44
C ALA A 17 6.33 -10.35 -15.20
N LEU A 18 5.09 -10.19 -14.77
CA LEU A 18 4.49 -10.97 -13.67
C LEU A 18 4.11 -12.40 -14.11
N ILE A 19 3.91 -12.63 -15.41
CA ILE A 19 3.54 -13.94 -15.95
C ILE A 19 4.66 -14.95 -15.69
N GLY A 20 4.30 -16.12 -15.15
CA GLY A 20 5.26 -17.18 -14.79
C GLY A 20 6.04 -16.93 -13.50
N LYS A 21 5.72 -15.87 -12.75
CA LYS A 21 6.32 -15.63 -11.42
C LYS A 21 5.51 -16.38 -10.36
N THR A 22 5.89 -17.63 -10.11
CA THR A 22 5.22 -18.47 -9.11
C THR A 22 5.32 -17.90 -7.71
N GLN A 23 4.29 -18.13 -6.89
CA GLN A 23 4.16 -17.67 -5.51
C GLN A 23 3.99 -18.85 -4.55
N PRO A 24 4.26 -18.68 -3.23
CA PRO A 24 4.03 -19.75 -2.27
C PRO A 24 2.55 -20.16 -2.22
N GLU A 25 2.23 -21.39 -2.57
CA GLU A 25 0.87 -21.95 -2.71
C GLU A 25 0.01 -21.76 -1.44
N TYR A 26 0.63 -21.81 -0.25
CA TYR A 26 -0.08 -21.62 1.01
C TYR A 26 -0.76 -20.25 1.13
N PHE A 27 -0.14 -19.19 0.60
CA PHE A 27 -0.66 -17.82 0.66
C PHE A 27 -1.39 -17.44 -0.63
N HIS A 28 -0.98 -18.03 -1.74
CA HIS A 28 -1.41 -17.70 -3.10
C HIS A 28 -1.77 -18.98 -3.85
N PRO A 29 -2.98 -19.54 -3.58
CA PRO A 29 -3.43 -20.78 -4.24
C PRO A 29 -3.60 -20.61 -5.77
N GLU A 30 -3.75 -19.38 -6.26
CA GLU A 30 -3.72 -19.01 -7.68
C GLU A 30 -2.35 -19.27 -8.33
N GLY A 31 -1.28 -19.34 -7.52
CA GLY A 31 0.06 -19.82 -7.89
C GLY A 31 0.91 -18.86 -8.71
N ASP A 32 0.36 -17.90 -9.45
CA ASP A 32 1.06 -16.98 -10.34
C ASP A 32 0.80 -15.52 -9.97
N ALA A 33 1.84 -14.67 -10.02
CA ALA A 33 1.72 -13.26 -9.61
C ALA A 33 0.86 -12.42 -10.58
N PHE A 34 0.81 -12.79 -11.87
CA PHE A 34 -0.06 -12.13 -12.82
C PHE A 34 -1.53 -12.47 -12.55
N GLU A 35 -1.86 -13.75 -12.36
CA GLU A 35 -3.21 -14.21 -12.05
C GLU A 35 -3.69 -13.56 -10.74
N HIS A 36 -2.86 -13.59 -9.69
CA HIS A 36 -3.14 -12.88 -8.44
C HIS A 36 -3.47 -11.41 -8.69
N THR A 37 -2.62 -10.71 -9.44
CA THR A 37 -2.82 -9.27 -9.72
C THR A 37 -4.15 -9.03 -10.45
N MET A 38 -4.52 -9.89 -11.40
CA MET A 38 -5.80 -9.76 -12.11
C MET A 38 -7.00 -10.00 -11.20
N GLU A 39 -6.94 -11.02 -10.32
CA GLU A 39 -7.98 -11.26 -9.30
C GLU A 39 -8.16 -10.05 -8.37
N ILE A 40 -7.07 -9.45 -7.90
CA ILE A 40 -7.11 -8.25 -7.05
C ILE A 40 -7.76 -7.08 -7.78
N VAL A 41 -7.43 -6.85 -9.05
CA VAL A 41 -8.03 -5.78 -9.87
C VAL A 41 -9.54 -6.01 -10.05
N ASP A 42 -9.97 -7.25 -10.29
CA ASP A 42 -11.38 -7.60 -10.44
C ASP A 42 -12.15 -7.41 -9.13
N LEU A 43 -11.59 -7.84 -8.00
CA LEU A 43 -12.17 -7.59 -6.67
C LEU A 43 -12.34 -6.09 -6.40
N ILE A 44 -11.30 -5.30 -6.63
CA ILE A 44 -11.33 -3.84 -6.46
C ILE A 44 -12.36 -3.21 -7.42
N ALA A 45 -12.47 -3.71 -8.66
CA ALA A 45 -13.45 -3.21 -9.62
C ALA A 45 -14.90 -3.43 -9.16
N GLY A 46 -15.16 -4.48 -8.37
CA GLY A 46 -16.44 -4.70 -7.71
C GLY A 46 -16.71 -3.77 -6.51
N MET A 47 -15.65 -3.22 -5.89
CA MET A 47 -15.76 -2.37 -4.70
C MET A 47 -15.81 -0.88 -5.02
N THR A 48 -15.11 -0.42 -6.07
CA THR A 48 -15.01 1.01 -6.41
C THR A 48 -14.86 1.26 -7.90
N SER A 49 -15.41 2.40 -8.36
CA SER A 49 -15.17 2.92 -9.70
C SER A 49 -13.95 3.84 -9.81
N ASP A 50 -13.26 4.15 -8.70
CA ASP A 50 -12.06 5.00 -8.70
C ASP A 50 -10.89 4.31 -9.40
N LEU A 51 -10.55 4.80 -10.60
CA LEU A 51 -9.48 4.25 -11.42
C LEU A 51 -8.09 4.34 -10.75
N ALA A 52 -7.88 5.33 -9.86
CA ALA A 52 -6.61 5.42 -9.14
C ALA A 52 -6.45 4.28 -8.13
N VAL A 53 -7.55 3.84 -7.50
CA VAL A 53 -7.56 2.68 -6.59
C VAL A 53 -7.35 1.38 -7.37
N ARG A 54 -8.04 1.21 -8.50
CA ARG A 54 -7.84 0.05 -9.39
C ARG A 54 -6.42 -0.04 -9.91
N PHE A 55 -5.85 1.11 -10.31
CA PHE A 55 -4.44 1.18 -10.72
C PHE A 55 -3.49 0.84 -9.58
N ALA A 56 -3.75 1.31 -8.36
CA ALA A 56 -2.93 0.96 -7.20
C ALA A 56 -2.96 -0.55 -6.92
N GLY A 57 -4.11 -1.21 -7.09
CA GLY A 57 -4.22 -2.67 -7.06
C GLY A 57 -3.44 -3.35 -8.19
N LEU A 58 -3.49 -2.81 -9.40
CA LEU A 58 -2.75 -3.36 -10.55
C LEU A 58 -1.23 -3.37 -10.33
N VAL A 59 -0.70 -2.38 -9.62
CA VAL A 59 0.75 -2.22 -9.44
C VAL A 59 1.28 -2.65 -8.07
N HIS A 60 0.42 -3.10 -7.13
CA HIS A 60 0.83 -3.38 -5.76
C HIS A 60 2.02 -4.34 -5.68
N ASP A 61 2.04 -5.34 -6.53
CA ASP A 61 3.02 -6.42 -6.59
C ASP A 61 3.94 -6.36 -7.83
N ILE A 62 3.97 -5.25 -8.56
CA ILE A 62 4.70 -5.09 -9.82
C ILE A 62 6.19 -5.45 -9.72
N GLY A 63 6.79 -5.31 -8.54
CA GLY A 63 8.18 -5.68 -8.28
C GLY A 63 8.45 -7.18 -8.35
N LYS A 64 7.43 -8.04 -8.19
CA LYS A 64 7.57 -9.50 -8.32
C LYS A 64 8.01 -9.91 -9.72
N GLY A 65 7.66 -9.12 -10.74
CA GLY A 65 8.08 -9.35 -12.13
C GLY A 65 9.60 -9.37 -12.33
N ALA A 66 10.36 -8.67 -11.50
CA ALA A 66 11.82 -8.64 -11.57
C ALA A 66 12.50 -9.73 -10.74
N THR A 67 11.76 -10.64 -10.10
CA THR A 67 12.35 -11.74 -9.31
C THR A 67 13.07 -12.74 -10.24
N PRO A 68 14.36 -13.05 -9.99
CA PRO A 68 15.06 -14.10 -10.72
C PRO A 68 14.38 -15.46 -10.55
N LEU A 69 14.42 -16.30 -11.60
CA LEU A 69 13.73 -17.61 -11.60
C LEU A 69 14.20 -18.53 -10.48
N GLU A 70 15.50 -18.48 -10.16
CA GLU A 70 16.12 -19.29 -9.09
C GLU A 70 15.68 -18.90 -7.68
N MET A 71 15.04 -17.75 -7.52
CA MET A 71 14.52 -17.28 -6.22
C MET A 71 13.03 -17.65 -6.00
N LEU A 72 12.35 -18.08 -7.06
CA LEU A 72 10.94 -18.45 -6.96
C LEU A 72 10.77 -19.65 -6.01
N PRO A 73 9.67 -19.70 -5.28
CA PRO A 73 8.50 -18.80 -5.30
C PRO A 73 8.61 -17.59 -4.35
N HIS A 74 9.80 -17.16 -3.95
CA HIS A 74 10.00 -16.08 -2.99
C HIS A 74 10.39 -14.76 -3.68
N HIS A 75 9.73 -13.67 -3.28
CA HIS A 75 9.87 -12.34 -3.91
C HIS A 75 10.44 -11.32 -2.91
N TYR A 76 11.64 -11.56 -2.38
CA TYR A 76 12.23 -10.68 -1.37
C TYR A 76 12.51 -9.28 -1.89
N GLY A 77 11.98 -8.27 -1.17
CA GLY A 77 12.20 -6.85 -1.47
C GLY A 77 11.48 -6.35 -2.72
N HIS A 78 10.44 -7.07 -3.17
CA HIS A 78 9.64 -6.66 -4.34
C HIS A 78 9.00 -5.29 -4.14
N GLU A 79 8.74 -4.85 -2.92
CA GLU A 79 8.18 -3.53 -2.63
C GLU A 79 9.14 -2.43 -3.12
N ARG A 80 10.41 -2.50 -2.74
CA ARG A 80 11.41 -1.52 -3.16
C ARG A 80 11.71 -1.59 -4.67
N ILE A 81 11.71 -2.79 -5.23
CA ILE A 81 11.88 -3.00 -6.68
C ILE A 81 10.69 -2.42 -7.42
N GLY A 82 9.46 -2.65 -6.92
CA GLY A 82 8.22 -2.13 -7.48
C GLY A 82 8.15 -0.61 -7.52
N GLU A 83 8.60 0.07 -6.45
CA GLU A 83 8.70 1.54 -6.45
C GLU A 83 9.57 2.03 -7.62
N ASN A 84 10.75 1.43 -7.84
CA ASN A 84 11.64 1.81 -8.94
C ASN A 84 11.04 1.50 -10.33
N ILE A 85 10.34 0.38 -10.46
CA ILE A 85 9.66 0.01 -11.72
C ILE A 85 8.56 1.02 -12.03
N LEU A 86 7.72 1.38 -11.05
CA LEU A 86 6.64 2.35 -11.26
C LEU A 86 7.16 3.76 -11.60
N LEU A 87 8.28 4.17 -11.01
CA LEU A 87 8.92 5.44 -11.36
C LEU A 87 9.42 5.44 -12.82
N LYS A 88 10.06 4.36 -13.28
CA LYS A 88 10.48 4.19 -14.68
C LYS A 88 9.30 4.13 -15.65
N TRP A 89 8.22 3.44 -15.25
CA TRP A 89 6.98 3.47 -16.03
C TRP A 89 6.47 4.91 -16.20
N ASN A 90 6.46 5.69 -15.11
CA ASN A 90 6.02 7.09 -15.18
C ASN A 90 6.92 7.98 -16.07
N GLU A 91 8.22 7.68 -16.18
CA GLU A 91 9.11 8.35 -17.13
C GLU A 91 8.75 8.02 -18.58
N ARG A 92 8.38 6.77 -18.88
CA ARG A 92 7.99 6.30 -20.20
C ARG A 92 6.56 6.72 -20.58
N MET A 93 5.65 6.66 -19.63
CA MET A 93 4.23 6.96 -19.81
C MET A 93 3.74 7.77 -18.61
N THR A 94 3.66 9.08 -18.74
CA THR A 94 3.26 9.98 -17.66
C THR A 94 1.92 9.60 -17.05
N LEU A 95 1.94 9.25 -15.78
CA LEU A 95 0.76 8.87 -14.99
C LEU A 95 0.11 10.11 -14.34
N PRO A 96 -1.21 10.14 -14.15
CA PRO A 96 -1.85 11.13 -13.30
C PRO A 96 -1.23 11.12 -11.90
N LYS A 97 -0.99 12.29 -11.31
CA LYS A 97 -0.33 12.42 -10.00
C LYS A 97 -0.96 11.55 -8.91
N LYS A 98 -2.29 11.49 -8.85
CA LYS A 98 -3.04 10.65 -7.89
C LYS A 98 -2.68 9.16 -8.07
N TRP A 99 -2.58 8.69 -9.31
CA TRP A 99 -2.27 7.29 -9.62
C TRP A 99 -0.84 6.94 -9.21
N LEU A 100 0.13 7.79 -9.58
CA LEU A 100 1.54 7.59 -9.23
C LEU A 100 1.73 7.58 -7.71
N GLN A 101 1.22 8.59 -7.00
CA GLN A 101 1.37 8.69 -5.55
C GLN A 101 0.63 7.57 -4.81
N GLY A 102 -0.56 7.21 -5.27
CA GLY A 102 -1.33 6.10 -4.71
C GLY A 102 -0.64 4.75 -4.95
N GLY A 103 -0.18 4.50 -6.17
CA GLY A 103 0.54 3.27 -6.53
C GLY A 103 1.83 3.10 -5.73
N LEU A 104 2.69 4.12 -5.67
CA LEU A 104 3.92 4.08 -4.87
C LEU A 104 3.64 3.81 -3.39
N PHE A 105 2.58 4.42 -2.85
CA PHE A 105 2.20 4.22 -1.45
C PHE A 105 1.74 2.79 -1.19
N VAL A 106 0.88 2.25 -2.07
CA VAL A 106 0.38 0.87 -1.94
C VAL A 106 1.53 -0.14 -2.09
N ILE A 107 2.38 -0.01 -3.11
CA ILE A 107 3.57 -0.86 -3.30
C ILE A 107 4.38 -0.95 -2.01
N LYS A 108 4.65 0.19 -1.37
CA LYS A 108 5.46 0.28 -0.16
C LYS A 108 4.78 -0.30 1.08
N GLU A 109 3.46 -0.09 1.23
CA GLU A 109 2.79 -0.28 2.51
C GLU A 109 1.89 -1.53 2.56
N HIS A 110 1.49 -2.15 1.43
CA HIS A 110 0.52 -3.24 1.42
C HIS A 110 0.96 -4.43 2.28
N MET A 111 2.19 -4.93 2.08
CA MET A 111 2.73 -6.03 2.86
C MET A 111 2.94 -5.66 4.34
N ARG A 112 3.32 -4.39 4.58
CA ARG A 112 3.61 -3.89 5.92
C ARG A 112 2.34 -3.70 6.73
N ALA A 113 1.28 -3.21 6.11
CA ALA A 113 0.02 -2.88 6.76
C ALA A 113 -0.56 -4.07 7.56
N GLY A 114 -0.52 -5.29 7.03
CA GLY A 114 -1.02 -6.48 7.74
C GLY A 114 -0.11 -6.98 8.87
N ARG A 115 1.14 -6.51 8.96
CA ARG A 115 2.19 -7.06 9.85
C ARG A 115 2.62 -6.12 10.98
N LEU A 116 2.12 -4.88 11.01
CA LEU A 116 2.50 -3.91 12.02
C LEU A 116 2.01 -4.32 13.41
N LYS A 117 2.96 -4.42 14.36
CA LYS A 117 2.70 -4.66 15.78
C LYS A 117 3.11 -3.45 16.64
N LYS A 118 4.10 -2.68 16.17
CA LYS A 118 4.62 -1.53 16.91
C LYS A 118 3.69 -0.34 16.78
N ILE A 119 3.11 0.11 17.89
CA ILE A 119 2.14 1.21 17.95
C ILE A 119 2.62 2.45 17.22
N SER A 120 3.87 2.87 17.45
CA SER A 120 4.41 4.05 16.75
C SER A 120 4.38 3.93 15.23
N LYS A 121 4.48 2.72 14.67
CA LYS A 121 4.42 2.46 13.24
C LYS A 121 2.98 2.42 12.73
N ILE A 122 2.04 1.96 13.55
CA ILE A 122 0.60 2.03 13.25
C ILE A 122 0.16 3.49 13.20
N VAL A 123 0.53 4.30 14.19
CA VAL A 123 0.24 5.74 14.20
C VAL A 123 0.84 6.46 12.98
N ASP A 124 2.10 6.17 12.65
CA ASP A 124 2.75 6.72 11.46
C ASP A 124 1.96 6.34 10.20
N LEU A 125 1.59 5.06 10.02
CA LEU A 125 0.83 4.59 8.86
C LEU A 125 -0.55 5.28 8.76
N LEU A 126 -1.31 5.38 9.85
CA LEU A 126 -2.61 6.04 9.85
C LEU A 126 -2.52 7.49 9.36
N LEU A 127 -1.52 8.24 9.85
CA LEU A 127 -1.32 9.63 9.44
C LEU A 127 -0.80 9.75 7.99
N ASP A 128 -0.07 8.75 7.49
CA ASP A 128 0.43 8.73 6.12
C ASP A 128 -0.70 8.35 5.14
N VAL A 129 -1.58 7.40 5.49
CA VAL A 129 -2.78 7.06 4.69
C VAL A 129 -3.71 8.27 4.57
N GLU A 130 -3.92 9.02 5.66
CA GLU A 130 -4.75 10.22 5.64
C GLU A 130 -4.26 11.27 4.64
N LYS A 131 -2.95 11.43 4.51
CA LYS A 131 -2.32 12.39 3.57
C LYS A 131 -2.23 11.87 2.15
N ASN A 132 -2.35 10.56 1.96
CA ASN A 132 -2.26 9.96 0.63
C ASN A 132 -3.51 10.29 -0.21
N PRO A 133 -3.37 10.57 -1.51
CA PRO A 133 -4.52 10.93 -2.36
C PRO A 133 -5.54 9.81 -2.58
N LEU A 134 -5.24 8.54 -2.23
CA LEU A 134 -6.23 7.46 -2.19
C LEU A 134 -7.09 7.53 -0.93
N GLY A 135 -6.57 8.11 0.16
CA GLY A 135 -7.22 8.10 1.46
C GLY A 135 -7.42 6.70 2.02
N PHE A 136 -8.16 6.62 3.14
CA PHE A 136 -8.46 5.33 3.78
C PHE A 136 -9.36 4.45 2.92
N GLU A 137 -10.37 5.01 2.28
CA GLU A 137 -11.31 4.23 1.46
C GLU A 137 -10.57 3.50 0.33
N GLY A 138 -9.66 4.21 -0.38
CA GLY A 138 -8.89 3.61 -1.46
C GLY A 138 -7.82 2.65 -0.97
N PHE A 139 -7.05 3.01 0.07
CA PHE A 139 -6.03 2.15 0.63
C PHE A 139 -6.62 0.86 1.21
N ASN A 140 -7.68 0.99 2.04
CA ASN A 140 -8.36 -0.16 2.64
C ASN A 140 -8.98 -1.09 1.58
N CYS A 141 -9.48 -0.53 0.48
CA CYS A 141 -10.00 -1.31 -0.63
C CYS A 141 -8.93 -2.25 -1.19
N VAL A 142 -7.71 -1.75 -1.42
CA VAL A 142 -6.60 -2.59 -1.92
C VAL A 142 -6.18 -3.61 -0.87
N ILE A 143 -5.99 -3.19 0.39
CA ILE A 143 -5.58 -4.12 1.47
C ILE A 143 -6.62 -5.23 1.66
N LEU A 144 -7.90 -4.90 1.63
CA LEU A 144 -8.97 -5.89 1.78
C LEU A 144 -9.00 -6.89 0.62
N ALA A 145 -8.78 -6.43 -0.61
CA ALA A 145 -8.72 -7.30 -1.78
C ALA A 145 -7.54 -8.28 -1.68
N ASP A 146 -6.35 -7.77 -1.34
CA ASP A 146 -5.11 -8.54 -1.28
C ASP A 146 -5.08 -9.54 -0.11
N SER A 147 -5.43 -9.11 1.10
CA SER A 147 -5.29 -9.91 2.33
C SER A 147 -6.58 -10.56 2.83
N LYS A 148 -7.71 -10.36 2.13
CA LYS A 148 -9.06 -10.84 2.52
C LYS A 148 -9.52 -10.37 3.92
N GLY A 149 -8.85 -9.34 4.48
CA GLY A 149 -9.19 -8.76 5.78
C GLY A 149 -8.44 -7.47 6.05
N LEU A 150 -9.00 -6.64 6.94
CA LEU A 150 -8.34 -5.42 7.38
C LEU A 150 -7.79 -5.59 8.80
N PRO A 151 -6.57 -5.11 9.08
CA PRO A 151 -6.11 -4.93 10.45
C PRO A 151 -7.09 -4.03 11.21
N TYR A 152 -7.27 -4.28 12.52
CA TYR A 152 -8.21 -3.56 13.36
C TYR A 152 -8.08 -2.03 13.27
N TYR A 153 -6.85 -1.53 13.20
CA TYR A 153 -6.57 -0.10 13.15
C TYR A 153 -6.90 0.55 11.79
N LEU A 154 -6.97 -0.23 10.71
CA LEU A 154 -7.47 0.23 9.41
C LEU A 154 -9.01 0.10 9.34
N ALA A 155 -9.57 -0.93 9.95
CA ALA A 155 -11.02 -1.12 9.98
C ALA A 155 -11.71 0.00 10.77
N ASP A 156 -11.16 0.40 11.92
CA ASP A 156 -11.73 1.42 12.81
C ASP A 156 -10.95 2.77 12.76
N TYR A 157 -10.34 3.06 11.61
CA TYR A 157 -9.48 4.24 11.46
C TYR A 157 -10.13 5.57 11.86
N LYS A 158 -11.45 5.72 11.68
CA LYS A 158 -12.17 6.96 11.99
C LYS A 158 -12.12 7.29 13.48
N SER A 159 -12.30 6.27 14.33
CA SER A 159 -12.19 6.41 15.78
C SER A 159 -10.77 6.80 16.18
N TYR A 160 -9.77 6.09 15.67
CA TYR A 160 -8.37 6.38 15.98
C TYR A 160 -7.92 7.77 15.50
N LEU A 161 -8.24 8.15 14.26
CA LEU A 161 -7.87 9.46 13.73
C LEU A 161 -8.45 10.60 14.56
N LYS A 162 -9.71 10.51 14.97
CA LYS A 162 -10.33 11.54 15.83
C LYS A 162 -9.46 11.78 17.06
N LYS A 163 -9.07 10.73 17.76
CA LYS A 163 -8.24 10.84 18.96
C LYS A 163 -6.80 11.33 18.67
N LEU A 164 -6.20 10.90 17.55
CA LEU A 164 -4.90 11.40 17.13
C LEU A 164 -4.93 12.91 16.80
N HIS A 165 -6.05 13.43 16.30
CA HIS A 165 -6.23 14.84 16.00
C HIS A 165 -6.59 15.68 17.23
N ASP A 166 -7.16 15.07 18.26
CA ASP A 166 -7.41 15.75 19.55
C ASP A 166 -6.10 16.14 20.25
N VAL A 167 -4.97 15.50 19.91
CA VAL A 167 -3.63 15.90 20.38
C VAL A 167 -3.25 17.26 19.77
N SER A 168 -3.31 18.33 20.57
CA SER A 168 -3.13 19.70 20.11
C SER A 168 -1.73 20.25 20.46
N ILE A 169 -1.19 21.10 19.57
CA ILE A 169 0.00 21.88 19.85
C ILE A 169 -0.17 22.81 21.08
N LYS A 170 -1.42 23.17 21.40
CA LYS A 170 -1.74 24.03 22.56
C LYS A 170 -1.35 23.39 23.88
N ASP A 171 -1.30 22.06 23.93
CA ASP A 171 -0.94 21.27 25.11
C ASP A 171 0.56 21.06 25.23
N CYS A 172 1.33 21.51 24.23
CA CYS A 172 2.78 21.37 24.22
C CYS A 172 3.42 22.31 25.26
N PRO A 173 4.34 21.79 26.11
CA PRO A 173 5.07 22.62 27.07
C PRO A 173 5.81 23.77 26.38
N LYS A 174 5.76 24.97 26.99
CA LYS A 174 6.28 26.22 26.40
C LYS A 174 7.81 26.23 26.22
N ASP A 175 8.52 25.39 26.91
CA ASP A 175 9.97 25.19 26.81
C ASP A 175 10.37 24.35 25.58
N ILE A 176 9.43 23.57 25.01
CA ILE A 176 9.64 22.79 23.77
C ILE A 176 9.47 23.71 22.56
N LYS A 177 10.51 23.79 21.70
CA LYS A 177 10.53 24.68 20.53
C LYS A 177 11.03 23.98 19.26
N GLY A 178 10.64 24.54 18.11
CA GLY A 178 11.12 24.10 16.79
C GLY A 178 10.73 22.65 16.48
N LYS A 179 11.66 21.88 15.93
CA LYS A 179 11.41 20.48 15.52
C LYS A 179 10.95 19.57 16.67
N LYS A 180 11.35 19.87 17.91
CA LYS A 180 10.94 19.10 19.10
C LYS A 180 9.43 19.11 19.34
N ILE A 181 8.71 20.12 18.85
CA ILE A 181 7.24 20.17 18.93
C ILE A 181 6.64 19.01 18.15
N GLY A 182 7.11 18.75 16.94
CA GLY A 182 6.66 17.62 16.12
C GLY A 182 6.90 16.26 16.78
N ASP A 183 8.08 16.09 17.37
CA ASP A 183 8.44 14.88 18.13
C ASP A 183 7.53 14.71 19.34
N TRP A 184 7.26 15.80 20.08
CA TRP A 184 6.36 15.77 21.22
C TRP A 184 4.92 15.39 20.81
N ILE A 185 4.37 16.02 19.78
CA ILE A 185 3.03 15.68 19.25
C ILE A 185 2.98 14.20 18.86
N ARG A 186 4.00 13.71 18.14
CA ARG A 186 4.08 12.30 17.76
C ARG A 186 4.07 11.38 18.98
N GLN A 187 4.84 11.71 20.03
CA GLN A 187 4.87 10.93 21.28
C GLN A 187 3.50 10.93 21.99
N GLN A 188 2.81 12.07 22.06
CA GLN A 188 1.47 12.13 22.65
C GLN A 188 0.47 11.29 21.85
N ARG A 189 0.50 11.34 20.52
CA ARG A 189 -0.34 10.50 19.65
C ARG A 189 -0.09 9.01 19.87
N ILE A 190 1.16 8.60 20.00
CA ILE A 190 1.51 7.20 20.33
C ILE A 190 0.92 6.81 21.70
N LYS A 191 1.04 7.67 22.70
CA LYS A 191 0.49 7.43 24.04
C LYS A 191 -1.03 7.30 24.04
N VAL A 192 -1.73 8.22 23.38
CA VAL A 192 -3.19 8.18 23.24
C VAL A 192 -3.63 6.90 22.53
N PHE A 193 -2.97 6.51 21.44
CA PHE A 193 -3.29 5.27 20.73
C PHE A 193 -3.04 4.02 21.59
N SER A 194 -1.98 3.99 22.40
CA SER A 194 -1.68 2.87 23.30
C SER A 194 -2.79 2.61 24.30
N GLN A 195 -3.39 3.68 24.84
CA GLN A 195 -4.46 3.60 25.85
C GLN A 195 -5.79 3.05 25.29
N GLU A 196 -5.93 3.01 23.96
CA GLU A 196 -7.14 2.54 23.29
C GLU A 196 -7.14 1.04 23.01
N ILE A 197 -5.97 0.42 23.01
CA ILE A 197 -5.82 -0.99 22.65
C ILE A 197 -5.48 -1.88 23.87
N GLU A 198 -5.34 -1.26 25.05
CA GLU A 198 -5.30 -1.96 26.35
C GLU A 198 -6.70 -2.24 26.88
#